data_440b3f50141154517283c4aadd109faa
#
_entry.id   440b3f50141154517283c4aadd109faa
#
_cell.length_a   1.000
_cell.length_b   1.000
_cell.length_c   1.000
_cell.angle_alpha   90.00
_cell.angle_beta   90.00
_cell.angle_gamma   90.00
#
_symmetry.space_group_name_H-M   'P 1'
#
loop_
_entity.id
_entity.type
_entity.pdbx_description
1 polymer ?
#
loop_
_entity_poly.entity_id
_entity_poly.type
_entity_poly.pdbx_seq_one_letter_code
_entity_poly.pdbx_strand_id
1 'polypeptide(L)'
;MKETYLSANIETAYIKAWYDEAAKRLLCDKYILAWIIISVIDEYKDCSVQYVRGCLIEGDVRTMSETVNPNEVMPAIKGLNTEIQINSEGRTTFDIYFNVIRPNPKENSHIYCDLEIQNDYYPGYDYVTRGVYNCVRILSSQYNTEFAGSHYEKLKKAYSIWVCTDPPDKHKNSISVVSLQKNDKVSSVDRDKEKYDLINVISICLGGPEYANYDNKIIRLLDVLLRSKMTPEEKKKILEEEYEIPMSENIETEVNNMCSYIDT
;
A
#
# COMPACT_ATOMS: atom_id res chain seq x y z
N MET A 1 32.48 23.39 17.07
CA MET A 1 31.21 24.16 16.96
C MET A 1 30.18 23.42 17.77
N LYS A 2 29.46 24.06 18.68
CA LYS A 2 28.33 23.40 19.38
C LYS A 2 27.22 23.26 18.36
N GLU A 3 26.85 22.01 18.01
CA GLU A 3 25.62 21.73 17.29
C GLU A 3 24.48 22.38 18.04
N THR A 4 23.75 23.25 17.40
CA THR A 4 22.57 23.85 18.01
C THR A 4 21.43 22.85 17.95
N TYR A 5 20.58 22.77 18.98
CA TYR A 5 19.38 21.92 19.05
C TYR A 5 18.52 22.04 17.78
N LEU A 6 18.54 23.19 17.13
CA LEU A 6 17.86 23.47 15.88
C LEU A 6 18.50 22.70 14.68
N SER A 7 19.82 22.60 14.62
CA SER A 7 20.50 21.86 13.52
C SER A 7 20.27 20.35 13.63
N ALA A 8 20.28 19.78 14.82
CA ALA A 8 19.99 18.37 15.05
C ALA A 8 18.52 18.02 14.70
N ASN A 9 17.57 18.90 15.03
CA ASN A 9 16.16 18.69 14.66
C ASN A 9 15.94 18.78 13.14
N ILE A 10 16.62 19.67 12.46
CA ILE A 10 16.55 19.81 11.00
C ILE A 10 17.14 18.55 10.33
N GLU A 11 18.29 18.07 10.79
CA GLU A 11 18.95 16.87 10.27
C GLU A 11 18.06 15.62 10.46
N THR A 12 17.48 15.45 11.63
CA THR A 12 16.52 14.36 11.91
C THR A 12 15.29 14.44 11.00
N ALA A 13 14.77 15.63 10.73
CA ALA A 13 13.61 15.81 9.82
C ALA A 13 13.97 15.47 8.38
N TYR A 14 15.19 15.82 7.92
CA TYR A 14 15.68 15.44 6.60
C TYR A 14 15.82 13.92 6.46
N ILE A 15 16.46 13.26 7.42
CA ILE A 15 16.64 11.79 7.41
C ILE A 15 15.29 11.09 7.33
N LYS A 16 14.30 11.52 8.14
CA LYS A 16 12.94 10.96 8.10
C LYS A 16 12.27 11.14 6.73
N ALA A 17 12.38 12.32 6.13
CA ALA A 17 11.79 12.60 4.82
C ALA A 17 12.43 11.75 3.71
N TRP A 18 13.74 11.56 3.76
CA TRP A 18 14.46 10.73 2.80
C TRP A 18 14.16 9.25 2.95
N TYR A 19 14.05 8.76 4.19
CA TYR A 19 13.63 7.41 4.50
C TYR A 19 12.22 7.14 3.91
N ASP A 20 11.28 8.04 4.17
CA ASP A 20 9.90 7.94 3.68
C ASP A 20 9.86 7.88 2.15
N GLU A 21 10.61 8.74 1.48
CA GLU A 21 10.71 8.78 0.02
C GLU A 21 11.35 7.51 -0.56
N ALA A 22 12.45 7.01 0.04
CA ALA A 22 13.11 5.78 -0.39
C ALA A 22 12.20 4.55 -0.18
N ALA A 23 11.51 4.48 0.95
CA ALA A 23 10.56 3.43 1.25
C ALA A 23 9.39 3.41 0.26
N LYS A 24 8.84 4.58 -0.10
CA LYS A 24 7.78 4.70 -1.12
C LYS A 24 8.25 4.20 -2.48
N ARG A 25 9.44 4.64 -2.94
CA ARG A 25 10.01 4.17 -4.21
C ARG A 25 10.22 2.66 -4.23
N LEU A 26 10.71 2.10 -3.12
CA LEU A 26 10.92 0.66 -2.99
C LEU A 26 9.60 -0.10 -3.05
N LEU A 27 8.58 0.35 -2.32
CA LEU A 27 7.25 -0.29 -2.30
C LEU A 27 6.47 -0.11 -3.61
N CYS A 28 6.87 0.81 -4.51
CA CYS A 28 6.32 0.90 -5.86
C CYS A 28 6.79 -0.21 -6.79
N ASP A 29 7.81 -0.98 -6.42
CA ASP A 29 8.26 -2.10 -7.24
C ASP A 29 7.16 -3.16 -7.36
N LYS A 30 6.93 -3.63 -8.58
CA LYS A 30 5.83 -4.58 -8.87
C LYS A 30 6.01 -5.96 -8.24
N TYR A 31 7.25 -6.41 -7.97
CA TYR A 31 7.47 -7.65 -7.24
C TYR A 31 7.06 -7.51 -5.78
N ILE A 32 7.45 -6.39 -5.15
CA ILE A 32 7.10 -6.11 -3.76
C ILE A 32 5.59 -5.90 -3.62
N LEU A 33 4.97 -5.15 -4.53
CA LEU A 33 3.52 -4.99 -4.56
C LEU A 33 2.80 -6.32 -4.77
N ALA A 34 3.28 -7.18 -5.68
CA ALA A 34 2.68 -8.49 -5.89
C ALA A 34 2.75 -9.36 -4.63
N TRP A 35 3.87 -9.34 -3.90
CA TRP A 35 4.00 -10.01 -2.61
C TRP A 35 3.01 -9.48 -1.58
N ILE A 36 2.83 -8.16 -1.48
CA ILE A 36 1.83 -7.54 -0.61
C ILE A 36 0.44 -8.03 -1.01
N ILE A 37 0.05 -7.87 -2.27
CA ILE A 37 -1.28 -8.21 -2.79
C ILE A 37 -1.66 -9.66 -2.50
N ILE A 38 -0.82 -10.64 -2.86
CA ILE A 38 -1.12 -12.06 -2.64
C ILE A 38 -1.18 -12.44 -1.17
N SER A 39 -0.52 -11.67 -0.31
CA SER A 39 -0.45 -11.97 1.12
C SER A 39 -1.62 -11.43 1.92
N VAL A 40 -2.26 -10.34 1.45
CA VAL A 40 -3.25 -9.62 2.27
C VAL A 40 -4.60 -9.40 1.60
N ILE A 41 -4.72 -9.66 0.30
CA ILE A 41 -5.98 -9.51 -0.46
C ILE A 41 -6.49 -10.90 -0.85
N ASP A 42 -7.61 -11.31 -0.27
CA ASP A 42 -8.18 -12.66 -0.42
C ASP A 42 -8.39 -13.10 -1.88
N GLU A 43 -8.73 -12.16 -2.76
CA GLU A 43 -8.96 -12.41 -4.18
C GLU A 43 -7.70 -12.92 -4.92
N TYR A 44 -6.51 -12.71 -4.37
CA TYR A 44 -5.22 -13.05 -5.02
C TYR A 44 -4.41 -14.14 -4.28
N LYS A 45 -4.91 -14.67 -3.15
CA LYS A 45 -4.19 -15.63 -2.30
C LYS A 45 -3.70 -16.89 -3.02
N ASP A 46 -4.39 -17.30 -4.08
CA ASP A 46 -4.06 -18.49 -4.89
C ASP A 46 -3.26 -18.13 -6.15
N CYS A 47 -2.88 -16.86 -6.33
CA CYS A 47 -2.08 -16.39 -7.47
C CYS A 47 -0.58 -16.49 -7.18
N SER A 48 0.22 -16.68 -8.23
CA SER A 48 1.66 -16.53 -8.13
C SER A 48 2.09 -15.05 -8.21
N VAL A 49 3.23 -14.73 -7.59
CA VAL A 49 3.82 -13.38 -7.65
C VAL A 49 4.05 -12.95 -9.10
N GLN A 50 4.59 -13.85 -9.93
CA GLN A 50 4.88 -13.59 -11.33
C GLN A 50 3.61 -13.26 -12.12
N TYR A 51 2.51 -13.96 -11.86
CA TYR A 51 1.22 -13.71 -12.52
C TYR A 51 0.65 -12.35 -12.11
N VAL A 52 0.62 -12.05 -10.80
CA VAL A 52 0.11 -10.76 -10.30
C VAL A 52 0.95 -9.60 -10.85
N ARG A 53 2.27 -9.70 -10.76
CA ARG A 53 3.19 -8.68 -11.26
C ARG A 53 3.05 -8.45 -12.78
N GLY A 54 3.00 -9.52 -13.55
CA GLY A 54 3.08 -9.44 -15.00
C GLY A 54 1.76 -9.18 -15.70
N CYS A 55 0.66 -9.64 -15.13
CA CYS A 55 -0.65 -9.63 -15.78
C CYS A 55 -1.70 -8.79 -15.06
N LEU A 56 -1.58 -8.59 -13.74
CA LEU A 56 -2.65 -7.98 -12.97
C LEU A 56 -2.32 -6.58 -12.45
N ILE A 57 -1.05 -6.24 -12.18
CA ILE A 57 -0.66 -4.87 -11.82
C ILE A 57 -0.47 -4.07 -13.11
N GLU A 58 -1.39 -3.14 -13.35
CA GLU A 58 -1.37 -2.30 -14.53
C GLU A 58 -0.35 -1.16 -14.43
N GLY A 59 0.31 -0.84 -15.56
CA GLY A 59 1.19 0.32 -15.73
C GLY A 59 2.40 0.40 -14.79
N ASP A 60 3.05 1.54 -14.78
CA ASP A 60 4.10 1.87 -13.84
C ASP A 60 3.50 2.51 -12.60
N VAL A 61 3.69 1.90 -11.46
CA VAL A 61 3.28 2.47 -10.17
C VAL A 61 4.26 3.56 -9.77
N ARG A 62 3.76 4.74 -9.45
CA ARG A 62 4.57 5.91 -9.14
C ARG A 62 4.19 6.52 -7.80
N THR A 63 5.18 7.13 -7.15
CA THR A 63 5.01 7.88 -5.89
C THR A 63 4.64 9.36 -6.11
N MET A 64 4.70 9.88 -7.34
CA MET A 64 4.56 11.32 -7.57
C MET A 64 3.21 11.68 -8.17
N SER A 65 2.62 12.75 -7.61
CA SER A 65 1.44 13.44 -8.12
C SER A 65 1.73 14.11 -9.46
N GLU A 66 1.44 13.43 -10.57
CA GLU A 66 1.14 14.15 -11.81
C GLU A 66 -0.30 14.65 -11.70
N THR A 67 -0.51 15.96 -11.79
CA THR A 67 -1.82 16.58 -11.82
C THR A 67 -2.59 16.10 -13.03
N VAL A 68 -3.61 15.27 -12.81
CA VAL A 68 -4.58 14.90 -13.84
C VAL A 68 -5.78 15.84 -13.69
N ASN A 69 -6.10 16.57 -14.73
CA ASN A 69 -7.30 17.41 -14.76
C ASN A 69 -8.56 16.53 -14.76
N PRO A 70 -9.59 16.87 -13.97
CA PRO A 70 -10.87 16.18 -14.04
C PRO A 70 -11.48 16.46 -15.42
N ASN A 71 -11.59 15.48 -16.28
CA ASN A 71 -12.21 15.39 -17.61
C ASN A 71 -11.28 14.85 -18.70
N GLU A 72 -10.04 14.41 -18.39
CA GLU A 72 -9.25 13.67 -19.37
C GLU A 72 -9.62 12.20 -19.33
N VAL A 73 -10.05 11.68 -20.48
CA VAL A 73 -10.21 10.24 -20.71
C VAL A 73 -8.84 9.60 -20.49
N MET A 74 -8.67 8.84 -19.43
CA MET A 74 -7.42 8.16 -19.14
C MET A 74 -7.06 7.23 -20.30
N PRO A 75 -5.89 7.42 -20.94
CA PRO A 75 -5.31 6.36 -21.75
C PRO A 75 -4.98 5.20 -20.82
N ALA A 76 -5.21 3.99 -21.29
CA ALA A 76 -4.92 2.76 -20.58
C ALA A 76 -3.56 2.85 -19.88
N ILE A 77 -3.60 2.69 -18.55
CA ILE A 77 -2.49 2.26 -17.71
C ILE A 77 -1.42 3.32 -17.42
N LYS A 78 -1.68 4.09 -16.39
CA LYS A 78 -0.64 4.81 -15.64
C LYS A 78 -0.91 4.59 -14.16
N GLY A 79 0.15 4.56 -13.33
CA GLY A 79 0.01 4.68 -11.89
C GLY A 79 -0.99 5.78 -11.59
N LEU A 80 -1.95 5.51 -10.71
CA LEU A 80 -3.03 6.45 -10.48
C LEU A 80 -2.48 7.72 -9.83
N ASN A 81 -3.14 8.85 -10.09
CA ASN A 81 -2.77 10.09 -9.42
C ASN A 81 -2.95 9.92 -7.91
N THR A 82 -1.89 10.14 -7.14
CA THR A 82 -1.92 10.07 -5.68
C THR A 82 -2.80 11.14 -5.02
N GLU A 83 -3.37 12.05 -5.80
CA GLU A 83 -4.24 13.10 -5.33
C GLU A 83 -5.65 12.97 -5.90
N ILE A 84 -6.63 12.87 -5.01
CA ILE A 84 -8.04 12.95 -5.36
C ILE A 84 -8.59 14.30 -4.88
N GLN A 85 -8.98 15.15 -5.83
CA GLN A 85 -9.68 16.39 -5.55
C GLN A 85 -11.11 16.28 -6.04
N ILE A 86 -12.06 16.39 -5.13
CA ILE A 86 -13.48 16.49 -5.44
C ILE A 86 -13.91 17.93 -5.16
N ASN A 87 -14.58 18.57 -6.11
CA ASN A 87 -15.10 19.92 -5.94
C ASN A 87 -15.94 19.99 -4.66
N SER A 88 -15.63 20.94 -3.78
CA SER A 88 -16.24 21.16 -2.46
C SER A 88 -15.81 20.22 -1.32
N GLU A 89 -15.06 19.13 -1.56
CA GLU A 89 -14.70 18.17 -0.51
C GLU A 89 -13.20 18.18 -0.12
N GLY A 90 -12.41 19.04 -0.76
CA GLY A 90 -10.98 19.16 -0.51
C GLY A 90 -10.14 18.08 -1.22
N ARG A 91 -8.85 18.11 -0.96
CA ARG A 91 -7.83 17.26 -1.58
C ARG A 91 -7.45 16.12 -0.63
N THR A 92 -7.37 14.91 -1.15
CA THR A 92 -6.82 13.73 -0.46
C THR A 92 -5.59 13.27 -1.20
N THR A 93 -4.50 13.03 -0.48
CA THR A 93 -3.23 12.53 -1.01
C THR A 93 -2.97 11.12 -0.46
N PHE A 94 -2.45 10.27 -1.32
CA PHE A 94 -2.02 8.90 -1.01
C PHE A 94 -0.51 8.80 -1.19
N ASP A 95 0.13 7.90 -0.46
CA ASP A 95 1.56 7.62 -0.66
C ASP A 95 1.77 6.87 -1.98
N ILE A 96 1.04 5.79 -2.20
CA ILE A 96 1.09 4.98 -3.42
C ILE A 96 -0.35 4.61 -3.79
N TYR A 97 -0.79 4.94 -5.01
CA TYR A 97 -2.13 4.66 -5.49
C TYR A 97 -2.09 3.91 -6.83
N PHE A 98 -2.76 2.77 -6.91
CA PHE A 98 -2.72 1.91 -8.09
C PHE A 98 -4.00 1.07 -8.20
N ASN A 99 -4.19 0.44 -9.35
CA ASN A 99 -5.23 -0.56 -9.54
C ASN A 99 -4.64 -1.92 -9.90
N VAL A 100 -5.41 -2.97 -9.61
CA VAL A 100 -5.05 -4.36 -9.89
C VAL A 100 -6.24 -5.06 -10.54
N ILE A 101 -6.01 -5.72 -11.67
CA ILE A 101 -7.04 -6.52 -12.34
C ILE A 101 -7.33 -7.76 -11.47
N ARG A 102 -8.61 -8.09 -11.29
CA ARG A 102 -9.01 -9.30 -10.57
C ARG A 102 -8.58 -10.57 -11.33
N PRO A 103 -8.09 -11.60 -10.63
CA PRO A 103 -7.86 -12.89 -11.27
C PRO A 103 -9.21 -13.46 -11.75
N ASN A 104 -9.26 -13.96 -12.97
CA ASN A 104 -10.48 -14.45 -13.64
C ASN A 104 -11.60 -13.41 -13.74
N PRO A 105 -11.37 -12.28 -14.39
CA PRO A 105 -12.35 -11.21 -14.46
C PRO A 105 -13.61 -11.66 -15.23
N LYS A 106 -14.73 -11.60 -14.55
CA LYS A 106 -16.03 -11.51 -15.21
C LYS A 106 -16.16 -10.06 -15.69
N GLU A 107 -15.64 -9.72 -16.88
CA GLU A 107 -15.58 -8.35 -17.41
C GLU A 107 -14.58 -7.44 -16.69
N ASN A 108 -13.56 -6.92 -17.33
CA ASN A 108 -12.60 -5.86 -16.92
C ASN A 108 -12.71 -5.35 -15.45
N SER A 109 -12.78 -6.28 -14.52
CA SER A 109 -12.99 -5.98 -13.11
C SER A 109 -11.64 -5.76 -12.44
N HIS A 110 -11.37 -4.55 -12.01
CA HIS A 110 -10.21 -4.21 -11.20
C HIS A 110 -10.62 -3.74 -9.80
N ILE A 111 -9.65 -3.62 -8.93
CA ILE A 111 -9.78 -3.04 -7.61
C ILE A 111 -8.82 -1.88 -7.47
N TYR A 112 -9.17 -0.92 -6.66
CA TYR A 112 -8.32 0.22 -6.34
C TYR A 112 -7.59 -0.02 -5.02
N CYS A 113 -6.29 0.24 -5.01
CA CYS A 113 -5.44 0.08 -3.84
C CYS A 113 -4.71 1.38 -3.52
N ASP A 114 -4.82 1.79 -2.28
CA ASP A 114 -4.02 2.79 -1.61
C ASP A 114 -3.05 2.07 -0.67
N LEU A 115 -1.76 2.37 -0.75
CA LEU A 115 -0.73 1.81 0.12
C LEU A 115 0.00 2.95 0.82
N GLU A 116 -0.07 2.96 2.15
CA GLU A 116 0.47 3.98 3.04
C GLU A 116 1.58 3.41 3.92
N ILE A 117 2.63 4.19 4.16
CA ILE A 117 3.71 3.86 5.09
C ILE A 117 3.54 4.67 6.35
N GLN A 118 3.28 4.00 7.47
CA GLN A 118 3.03 4.65 8.75
C GLN A 118 4.20 4.44 9.70
N ASN A 119 5.10 5.41 9.77
CA ASN A 119 6.28 5.37 10.62
C ASN A 119 5.98 5.75 12.08
N ASP A 120 5.01 6.63 12.32
CA ASP A 120 4.50 6.96 13.65
C ASP A 120 3.14 6.32 13.84
N TYR A 121 3.05 5.34 14.73
CA TYR A 121 1.79 4.63 15.00
C TYR A 121 0.70 5.52 15.59
N TYR A 122 1.06 6.61 16.25
CA TYR A 122 0.16 7.57 16.90
C TYR A 122 0.35 9.00 16.33
N PRO A 123 0.10 9.25 15.05
CA PRO A 123 0.37 10.54 14.39
C PRO A 123 -0.58 11.67 14.82
N GLY A 124 -1.39 11.48 15.87
CA GLY A 124 -2.43 12.41 16.30
C GLY A 124 -3.81 12.11 15.73
N TYR A 125 -3.95 11.08 14.95
CA TYR A 125 -5.22 10.54 14.44
C TYR A 125 -5.18 9.01 14.41
N ASP A 126 -6.35 8.39 14.32
CA ASP A 126 -6.47 6.95 14.12
C ASP A 126 -6.30 6.61 12.63
N TYR A 127 -5.23 5.87 12.29
CA TYR A 127 -4.90 5.56 10.90
C TYR A 127 -5.92 4.62 10.26
N VAL A 128 -6.59 3.74 11.02
CA VAL A 128 -7.64 2.87 10.49
C VAL A 128 -8.84 3.71 10.06
N THR A 129 -9.22 4.70 10.88
CA THR A 129 -10.29 5.67 10.53
C THR A 129 -9.90 6.46 9.28
N ARG A 130 -8.63 6.87 9.16
CA ARG A 130 -8.12 7.50 7.93
C ARG A 130 -8.18 6.56 6.74
N GLY A 131 -7.84 5.28 6.91
CA GLY A 131 -7.95 4.26 5.86
C GLY A 131 -9.39 4.08 5.37
N VAL A 132 -10.38 4.06 6.28
CA VAL A 132 -11.80 4.08 5.91
C VAL A 132 -12.12 5.32 5.08
N TYR A 133 -11.67 6.50 5.53
CA TYR A 133 -11.87 7.75 4.77
C TYR A 133 -11.21 7.69 3.39
N ASN A 134 -9.99 7.18 3.27
CA ASN A 134 -9.30 6.98 1.99
C ASN A 134 -10.12 6.11 1.05
N CYS A 135 -10.64 4.95 1.51
CA CYS A 135 -11.51 4.11 0.72
C CYS A 135 -12.79 4.83 0.26
N VAL A 136 -13.43 5.60 1.14
CA VAL A 136 -14.62 6.40 0.79
C VAL A 136 -14.29 7.43 -0.30
N ARG A 137 -13.14 8.07 -0.23
CA ARG A 137 -12.66 9.02 -1.26
C ARG A 137 -12.44 8.32 -2.60
N ILE A 138 -11.82 7.13 -2.57
CA ILE A 138 -11.62 6.29 -3.76
C ILE A 138 -12.97 5.89 -4.37
N LEU A 139 -13.95 5.47 -3.58
CA LEU A 139 -15.28 5.12 -4.08
C LEU A 139 -16.00 6.36 -4.66
N SER A 140 -15.93 7.49 -3.98
CA SER A 140 -16.54 8.74 -4.45
C SER A 140 -15.95 9.24 -5.77
N SER A 141 -14.63 9.07 -5.96
CA SER A 141 -13.93 9.49 -7.19
C SER A 141 -14.29 8.66 -8.43
N GLN A 142 -14.94 7.52 -8.26
CA GLN A 142 -15.36 6.64 -9.35
C GLN A 142 -16.59 7.16 -10.11
N TYR A 143 -17.29 8.16 -9.58
CA TYR A 143 -18.39 8.81 -10.30
C TYR A 143 -17.85 9.55 -11.54
N ASN A 144 -18.48 9.31 -12.69
CA ASN A 144 -18.08 9.75 -14.03
C ASN A 144 -16.77 9.13 -14.59
N THR A 145 -16.16 8.19 -13.86
CA THR A 145 -15.02 7.39 -14.36
C THR A 145 -15.41 5.93 -14.53
N GLU A 146 -15.85 5.27 -13.46
CA GLU A 146 -16.30 3.88 -13.49
C GLU A 146 -17.81 3.77 -13.77
N PHE A 147 -18.59 4.72 -13.28
CA PHE A 147 -20.04 4.75 -13.46
C PHE A 147 -20.58 6.18 -13.59
N ALA A 148 -21.76 6.31 -14.17
CA ALA A 148 -22.51 7.55 -14.23
C ALA A 148 -24.00 7.30 -13.93
N GLY A 149 -24.71 8.33 -13.51
CA GLY A 149 -26.14 8.23 -13.14
C GLY A 149 -26.34 7.28 -11.96
N SER A 150 -27.26 6.34 -12.09
CA SER A 150 -27.64 5.41 -11.00
C SER A 150 -26.98 4.03 -11.10
N HIS A 151 -25.91 3.89 -11.89
CA HIS A 151 -25.22 2.61 -12.13
C HIS A 151 -24.22 2.26 -11.03
N TYR A 152 -24.66 2.29 -9.77
CA TYR A 152 -23.84 1.99 -8.59
C TYR A 152 -23.30 0.55 -8.55
N GLU A 153 -23.91 -0.37 -9.30
CA GLU A 153 -23.44 -1.76 -9.45
C GLU A 153 -22.06 -1.87 -10.12
N LYS A 154 -21.59 -0.79 -10.73
CA LYS A 154 -20.26 -0.71 -11.39
C LYS A 154 -19.16 -0.26 -10.44
N LEU A 155 -19.50 0.17 -9.22
CA LEU A 155 -18.48 0.53 -8.22
C LEU A 155 -17.46 -0.57 -8.05
N LYS A 156 -16.19 -0.18 -8.06
CA LYS A 156 -15.04 -1.06 -7.84
C LYS A 156 -14.61 -1.00 -6.39
N LYS A 157 -14.24 -2.15 -5.85
CA LYS A 157 -13.77 -2.31 -4.47
C LYS A 157 -12.51 -1.47 -4.21
N ALA A 158 -12.40 -0.89 -3.04
CA ALA A 158 -11.27 -0.11 -2.57
C ALA A 158 -10.58 -0.79 -1.39
N TYR A 159 -9.25 -0.82 -1.44
CA TYR A 159 -8.38 -1.23 -0.35
C TYR A 159 -7.50 -0.06 0.08
N SER A 160 -7.38 0.14 1.39
CA SER A 160 -6.36 1.01 1.99
C SER A 160 -5.44 0.16 2.84
N ILE A 161 -4.18 -0.01 2.41
CA ILE A 161 -3.19 -0.90 3.00
C ILE A 161 -2.17 -0.05 3.75
N TRP A 162 -1.97 -0.33 5.03
CA TRP A 162 -1.09 0.42 5.93
C TRP A 162 0.05 -0.44 6.41
N VAL A 163 1.27 -0.08 6.04
CA VAL A 163 2.51 -0.69 6.56
C VAL A 163 2.97 0.11 7.76
N CYS A 164 2.69 -0.40 8.96
CA CYS A 164 3.09 0.22 10.22
C CYS A 164 4.49 -0.26 10.59
N THR A 165 5.48 0.61 10.46
CA THR A 165 6.89 0.24 10.67
C THR A 165 7.28 0.19 12.14
N ASP A 166 6.65 1.01 13.01
CA ASP A 166 6.94 1.05 14.44
C ASP A 166 5.67 0.94 15.30
N PRO A 167 4.95 -0.21 15.24
CA PRO A 167 3.77 -0.41 16.06
C PRO A 167 4.17 -0.72 17.52
N PRO A 168 3.27 -0.47 18.49
CA PRO A 168 3.45 -0.90 19.88
C PRO A 168 3.63 -2.42 19.95
N ASP A 169 4.36 -2.91 20.98
CA ASP A 169 4.70 -4.34 21.13
C ASP A 169 3.51 -5.28 21.01
N LYS A 170 2.36 -4.91 21.56
CA LYS A 170 1.12 -5.69 21.49
C LYS A 170 0.53 -5.83 20.07
N HIS A 171 0.98 -5.02 19.12
CA HIS A 171 0.52 -5.04 17.72
C HIS A 171 1.58 -5.54 16.75
N LYS A 172 2.81 -5.74 17.20
CA LYS A 172 3.90 -6.27 16.35
C LYS A 172 3.56 -7.63 15.75
N ASN A 173 4.11 -7.91 14.58
CA ASN A 173 3.93 -9.18 13.84
C ASN A 173 2.46 -9.53 13.60
N SER A 174 1.63 -8.55 13.24
CA SER A 174 0.22 -8.78 13.00
C SER A 174 -0.25 -8.21 11.67
N ILE A 175 -1.24 -8.88 11.11
CA ILE A 175 -2.01 -8.39 9.96
C ILE A 175 -3.47 -8.39 10.39
N SER A 176 -4.15 -7.28 10.20
CA SER A 176 -5.58 -7.15 10.51
C SER A 176 -6.33 -6.51 9.35
N VAL A 177 -7.60 -6.88 9.21
CA VAL A 177 -8.49 -6.38 8.16
C VAL A 177 -9.75 -5.82 8.80
N VAL A 178 -10.10 -4.59 8.45
CA VAL A 178 -11.40 -3.97 8.76
C VAL A 178 -12.19 -3.90 7.46
N SER A 179 -13.37 -4.50 7.43
CA SER A 179 -14.20 -4.59 6.23
C SER A 179 -15.69 -4.44 6.54
N LEU A 180 -16.48 -4.17 5.51
CA LEU A 180 -17.93 -4.14 5.63
C LEU A 180 -18.50 -5.56 5.68
N GLN A 181 -19.40 -5.80 6.63
CA GLN A 181 -20.08 -7.08 6.79
C GLN A 181 -21.59 -6.92 6.82
N LYS A 182 -22.28 -7.87 6.19
CA LYS A 182 -23.75 -7.98 6.27
C LYS A 182 -24.09 -8.71 7.57
N ASN A 183 -25.03 -8.16 8.33
CA ASN A 183 -25.55 -8.78 9.54
C ASN A 183 -27.07 -8.75 9.53
N ASP A 184 -27.71 -9.92 9.38
CA ASP A 184 -29.15 -10.06 9.38
C ASP A 184 -29.72 -9.96 10.81
N LYS A 185 -30.63 -9.03 11.04
CA LYS A 185 -31.30 -8.83 12.32
C LYS A 185 -32.60 -9.67 12.46
N VAL A 186 -33.27 -9.83 11.33
CA VAL A 186 -34.51 -10.63 11.25
C VAL A 186 -34.52 -11.36 9.92
N SER A 187 -34.62 -12.67 9.94
CA SER A 187 -34.61 -13.56 8.78
C SER A 187 -33.32 -13.38 7.91
N SER A 188 -32.87 -14.44 7.29
CA SER A 188 -31.73 -14.37 6.38
C SER A 188 -32.15 -13.82 5.02
N VAL A 189 -31.41 -12.84 4.52
CA VAL A 189 -31.56 -12.31 3.16
C VAL A 189 -30.31 -12.62 2.39
N ASP A 190 -30.42 -13.45 1.36
CA ASP A 190 -29.31 -13.72 0.45
C ASP A 190 -28.97 -12.45 -0.34
N ARG A 191 -27.68 -12.07 -0.28
CA ARG A 191 -27.14 -10.93 -1.02
C ARG A 191 -25.68 -11.19 -1.37
N ASP A 192 -25.37 -11.05 -2.62
CA ASP A 192 -24.03 -11.19 -3.16
C ASP A 192 -23.04 -10.30 -2.39
N LYS A 193 -21.97 -10.91 -1.86
CA LYS A 193 -20.92 -10.21 -1.10
C LYS A 193 -20.27 -9.08 -1.92
N GLU A 194 -20.11 -9.27 -3.22
CA GLU A 194 -19.52 -8.26 -4.12
C GLU A 194 -20.32 -6.95 -4.16
N LYS A 195 -21.59 -6.96 -3.75
CA LYS A 195 -22.46 -5.76 -3.76
C LYS A 195 -22.29 -4.87 -2.53
N TYR A 196 -21.62 -5.33 -1.48
CA TYR A 196 -21.46 -4.54 -0.24
C TYR A 196 -20.03 -4.57 0.32
N ASP A 197 -19.19 -5.55 0.01
CA ASP A 197 -17.80 -5.63 0.45
C ASP A 197 -16.90 -4.72 -0.42
N LEU A 198 -17.15 -3.41 -0.32
CA LEU A 198 -16.50 -2.40 -1.17
C LEU A 198 -15.36 -1.65 -0.48
N ILE A 199 -15.24 -1.76 0.85
CA ILE A 199 -14.24 -1.05 1.67
C ILE A 199 -13.46 -2.06 2.50
N ASN A 200 -12.14 -2.02 2.38
CA ASN A 200 -11.24 -2.84 3.18
C ASN A 200 -10.02 -2.03 3.61
N VAL A 201 -9.78 -1.94 4.91
CA VAL A 201 -8.57 -1.36 5.49
C VAL A 201 -7.73 -2.47 6.06
N ILE A 202 -6.49 -2.58 5.58
CA ILE A 202 -5.54 -3.61 5.98
C ILE A 202 -4.40 -2.95 6.72
N SER A 203 -4.07 -3.47 7.90
CA SER A 203 -2.91 -3.06 8.68
C SER A 203 -1.89 -4.18 8.70
N ILE A 204 -0.67 -3.90 8.26
CA ILE A 204 0.49 -4.80 8.34
C ILE A 204 1.44 -4.19 9.36
N CYS A 205 1.44 -4.71 10.58
CA CYS A 205 2.28 -4.23 11.67
C CYS A 205 3.58 -5.04 11.72
N LEU A 206 4.71 -4.38 11.47
CA LEU A 206 6.01 -5.03 11.43
C LEU A 206 6.50 -5.43 12.83
N GLY A 207 7.35 -6.45 12.90
CA GLY A 207 7.87 -6.98 14.17
C GLY A 207 9.13 -6.29 14.66
N GLY A 208 9.97 -5.89 13.71
CA GLY A 208 11.29 -5.38 13.99
C GLY A 208 12.38 -6.47 14.05
N PRO A 209 13.66 -6.05 14.03
CA PRO A 209 14.79 -6.94 13.83
C PRO A 209 15.04 -7.95 14.97
N GLU A 210 14.50 -7.69 16.16
CA GLU A 210 14.64 -8.58 17.33
C GLU A 210 13.72 -9.80 17.30
N TYR A 211 12.69 -9.82 16.43
CA TYR A 211 11.77 -10.94 16.27
C TYR A 211 12.27 -11.90 15.18
N ALA A 212 13.09 -12.89 15.57
CA ALA A 212 13.73 -13.83 14.64
C ALA A 212 12.75 -14.84 14.00
N ASN A 213 11.58 -15.09 14.58
CA ASN A 213 10.58 -16.03 14.07
C ASN A 213 9.59 -15.31 13.15
N TYR A 214 10.00 -15.16 11.91
CA TYR A 214 9.17 -14.62 10.84
C TYR A 214 8.37 -15.75 10.17
N ASP A 215 7.31 -16.21 10.81
CA ASP A 215 6.43 -17.23 10.21
C ASP A 215 5.64 -16.67 9.03
N ASN A 216 5.41 -15.36 9.00
CA ASN A 216 4.69 -14.69 7.92
C ASN A 216 5.65 -14.05 6.92
N LYS A 217 5.64 -14.58 5.68
CA LYS A 217 6.55 -14.13 4.61
C LYS A 217 6.48 -12.64 4.30
N ILE A 218 5.28 -12.02 4.31
CA ILE A 218 5.18 -10.59 3.96
C ILE A 218 5.70 -9.69 5.07
N ILE A 219 5.44 -10.00 6.34
CA ILE A 219 6.01 -9.24 7.44
C ILE A 219 7.54 -9.32 7.40
N ARG A 220 8.11 -10.54 7.18
CA ARG A 220 9.54 -10.72 7.04
C ARG A 220 10.13 -9.91 5.87
N LEU A 221 9.50 -9.97 4.69
CA LEU A 221 9.95 -9.19 3.53
C LEU A 221 10.01 -7.70 3.85
N LEU A 222 8.94 -7.16 4.41
CA LEU A 222 8.85 -5.74 4.74
C LEU A 222 9.80 -5.33 5.88
N ASP A 223 10.00 -6.18 6.90
CA ASP A 223 11.00 -5.93 7.94
C ASP A 223 12.43 -5.93 7.37
N VAL A 224 12.77 -6.88 6.49
CA VAL A 224 14.08 -6.91 5.79
C VAL A 224 14.30 -5.62 5.00
N LEU A 225 13.30 -5.21 4.23
CA LEU A 225 13.40 -4.01 3.38
C LEU A 225 13.49 -2.71 4.20
N LEU A 226 12.59 -2.56 5.18
CA LEU A 226 12.31 -1.26 5.80
C LEU A 226 12.98 -1.06 7.18
N ARG A 227 13.29 -2.15 7.92
CA ARG A 227 13.72 -2.01 9.32
C ARG A 227 15.02 -2.72 9.67
N SER A 228 15.41 -3.75 8.93
CA SER A 228 16.58 -4.53 9.30
C SER A 228 17.87 -3.73 9.12
N LYS A 229 18.81 -3.92 10.06
CA LYS A 229 20.18 -3.41 9.98
C LYS A 229 21.13 -4.31 9.19
N MET A 230 20.57 -5.16 8.33
CA MET A 230 21.35 -6.02 7.43
C MET A 230 22.08 -5.17 6.40
N THR A 231 23.24 -5.64 5.98
CA THR A 231 23.99 -5.02 4.87
C THR A 231 23.20 -5.12 3.56
N PRO A 232 23.47 -4.28 2.57
CA PRO A 232 22.84 -4.37 1.26
C PRO A 232 22.99 -5.77 0.63
N GLU A 233 24.15 -6.41 0.78
CA GLU A 233 24.43 -7.74 0.25
C GLU A 233 23.58 -8.82 0.92
N GLU A 234 23.40 -8.75 2.23
CA GLU A 234 22.52 -9.67 2.96
C GLU A 234 21.06 -9.51 2.55
N LYS A 235 20.57 -8.26 2.44
CA LYS A 235 19.21 -7.99 1.94
C LYS A 235 19.03 -8.50 0.51
N LYS A 236 19.96 -8.22 -0.39
CA LYS A 236 19.97 -8.69 -1.77
C LYS A 236 19.84 -10.21 -1.85
N LYS A 237 20.66 -10.92 -1.07
CA LYS A 237 20.61 -12.38 -1.03
C LYS A 237 19.23 -12.91 -0.62
N ILE A 238 18.63 -12.34 0.42
CA ILE A 238 17.29 -12.73 0.88
C ILE A 238 16.24 -12.45 -0.21
N LEU A 239 16.28 -11.27 -0.84
CA LEU A 239 15.34 -10.89 -1.89
C LEU A 239 15.39 -11.83 -3.09
N GLU A 240 16.60 -12.20 -3.54
CA GLU A 240 16.78 -13.08 -4.68
C GLU A 240 16.46 -14.55 -4.33
N GLU A 241 16.97 -15.08 -3.22
CA GLU A 241 16.88 -16.51 -2.89
C GLU A 241 15.53 -16.90 -2.26
N GLU A 242 14.95 -16.06 -1.41
CA GLU A 242 13.70 -16.38 -0.69
C GLU A 242 12.44 -15.83 -1.36
N TYR A 243 12.55 -14.70 -2.06
CA TYR A 243 11.40 -14.00 -2.63
C TYR A 243 11.40 -13.95 -4.17
N GLU A 244 12.44 -14.46 -4.81
CA GLU A 244 12.59 -14.44 -6.27
C GLU A 244 12.45 -13.01 -6.87
N ILE A 245 12.91 -11.99 -6.11
CA ILE A 245 12.93 -10.59 -6.53
C ILE A 245 14.28 -10.31 -7.18
N PRO A 246 14.34 -10.11 -8.52
CA PRO A 246 15.59 -9.81 -9.19
C PRO A 246 16.07 -8.40 -8.83
N MET A 247 17.37 -8.25 -8.58
CA MET A 247 17.97 -6.95 -8.32
C MET A 247 18.07 -6.13 -9.61
N SER A 248 17.03 -5.36 -9.89
CA SER A 248 17.11 -4.28 -10.87
C SER A 248 17.95 -3.13 -10.31
N GLU A 249 18.51 -2.28 -11.19
CA GLU A 249 19.26 -1.10 -10.80
C GLU A 249 18.49 -0.19 -9.82
N ASN A 250 17.16 -0.08 -10.03
CA ASN A 250 16.29 0.71 -9.16
C ASN A 250 16.16 0.08 -7.76
N ILE A 251 15.88 -1.23 -7.66
CA ILE A 251 15.77 -1.92 -6.36
C ILE A 251 17.09 -1.88 -5.62
N GLU A 252 18.22 -2.14 -6.31
CA GLU A 252 19.55 -2.10 -5.70
C GLU A 252 19.87 -0.70 -5.14
N THR A 253 19.54 0.34 -5.90
CA THR A 253 19.71 1.74 -5.45
C THR A 253 18.91 2.04 -4.20
N GLU A 254 17.62 1.67 -4.17
CA GLU A 254 16.78 1.97 -3.03
C GLU A 254 17.09 1.10 -1.81
N VAL A 255 17.53 -0.15 -1.98
CA VAL A 255 18.02 -1.00 -0.89
C VAL A 255 19.29 -0.38 -0.26
N ASN A 256 20.23 0.12 -1.07
CA ASN A 256 21.42 0.81 -0.58
C ASN A 256 21.06 2.09 0.18
N ASN A 257 20.11 2.88 -0.36
CA ASN A 257 19.60 4.07 0.30
C ASN A 257 19.03 3.74 1.67
N MET A 258 18.13 2.74 1.74
CA MET A 258 17.50 2.32 3.00
C MET A 258 18.53 1.90 4.05
N CYS A 259 19.56 1.14 3.67
CA CYS A 259 20.64 0.76 4.59
C CYS A 259 21.37 1.99 5.16
N SER A 260 21.65 2.97 4.32
CA SER A 260 22.33 4.22 4.75
C SER A 260 21.52 5.02 5.76
N TYR A 261 20.17 4.93 5.73
CA TYR A 261 19.29 5.66 6.65
C TYR A 261 19.04 4.93 7.97
N ILE A 262 19.09 3.60 7.97
CA ILE A 262 18.86 2.79 9.17
C ILE A 262 20.10 2.80 10.09
N ASP A 263 21.29 3.05 9.54
CA ASP A 263 22.56 3.11 10.28
C ASP A 263 22.83 4.50 10.91
N THR A 264 22.04 5.52 10.60
CA THR A 264 22.15 6.88 11.15
C THR A 264 21.21 7.09 12.31
#